data_12aff610004b0e16d9aefeb2ab54e83b
#
_entry.id   12aff610004b0e16d9aefeb2ab54e83b
#
_cell.length_a   1.000
_cell.length_b   1.000
_cell.length_c   1.000
_cell.angle_alpha   90.00
_cell.angle_beta   90.00
_cell.angle_gamma   90.00
#
_symmetry.space_group_name_H-M   'P 1'
#
loop_
_entity.id
_entity.type
_entity.pdbx_description
1 polymer ?
#
loop_
_entity_poly.entity_id
_entity_poly.type
_entity_poly.pdbx_seq_one_letter_code
_entity_poly.pdbx_strand_id
1 'polypeptide(L)'
;MIFGYSRVSKGDNQNNKLQLQTFKIAKVEKVFEETASGGRWDRPVLHQMLDQLREGDIVIVWKLDRLSRSLKDLLVIIERINKAGAGFKSLTESIDTTTPAGRMMMQMVGSFAEFEREMIRERTKAGLEAARKEGRIGGRKPKLNKNQREDRGLKPNGAKSIAKKVND
;
A
#
# COMPACT_ATOMS: atom_id res chain seq x y z
N MET A 1 2.36 6.09 -25.79
CA MET A 1 3.43 5.07 -25.67
C MET A 1 2.95 3.94 -24.76
N ILE A 2 3.43 2.71 -25.01
CA ILE A 2 3.04 1.54 -24.19
C ILE A 2 4.25 1.13 -23.34
N PHE A 3 4.12 1.34 -22.03
CA PHE A 3 5.13 0.97 -21.04
C PHE A 3 4.83 -0.40 -20.43
N GLY A 4 5.85 -1.26 -20.30
CA GLY A 4 5.76 -2.50 -19.56
C GLY A 4 6.52 -2.39 -18.24
N TYR A 5 5.91 -2.82 -17.14
CA TYR A 5 6.61 -2.95 -15.87
C TYR A 5 6.73 -4.41 -15.46
N SER A 6 7.95 -4.87 -15.26
CA SER A 6 8.26 -6.20 -14.76
C SER A 6 9.01 -6.12 -13.45
N ARG A 7 8.66 -7.01 -12.51
CA ARG A 7 9.39 -7.15 -11.26
C ARG A 7 9.85 -8.60 -11.11
N VAL A 8 11.15 -8.77 -11.01
CA VAL A 8 11.80 -10.08 -10.89
C VAL A 8 12.51 -10.21 -9.55
N SER A 9 12.46 -11.40 -8.95
CA SER A 9 13.32 -11.75 -7.83
C SER A 9 14.63 -12.34 -8.34
N LYS A 10 15.71 -12.18 -7.58
CA LYS A 10 16.99 -12.82 -7.92
C LYS A 10 16.78 -14.34 -8.02
N GLY A 11 17.04 -14.90 -9.20
CA GLY A 11 16.92 -16.35 -9.48
C GLY A 11 15.64 -16.77 -10.22
N ASP A 12 14.67 -15.90 -10.45
CA ASP A 12 13.40 -16.23 -11.13
C ASP A 12 13.46 -15.98 -12.65
N ASN A 13 14.44 -16.61 -13.32
CA ASN A 13 14.70 -16.40 -14.75
C ASN A 13 13.54 -16.88 -15.65
N GLN A 14 12.80 -17.90 -15.21
CA GLN A 14 11.73 -18.50 -16.01
C GLN A 14 10.51 -17.57 -16.12
N ASN A 15 10.09 -17.00 -14.99
CA ASN A 15 8.99 -16.05 -14.96
C ASN A 15 9.35 -14.74 -15.67
N ASN A 16 10.63 -14.32 -15.64
CA ASN A 16 11.06 -13.15 -16.39
C ASN A 16 10.91 -13.33 -17.90
N LYS A 17 11.35 -14.48 -18.43
CA LYS A 17 11.20 -14.81 -19.86
C LYS A 17 9.73 -14.77 -20.30
N LEU A 18 8.83 -15.35 -19.50
CA LEU A 18 7.38 -15.34 -19.79
C LEU A 18 6.82 -13.91 -19.79
N GLN A 19 7.17 -13.07 -18.81
CA GLN A 19 6.76 -11.67 -18.78
C GLN A 19 7.21 -10.92 -20.05
N LEU A 20 8.48 -11.05 -20.43
CA LEU A 20 9.02 -10.37 -21.60
C LEU A 20 8.39 -10.86 -22.91
N GLN A 21 8.09 -12.16 -23.03
CA GLN A 21 7.35 -12.70 -24.18
C GLN A 21 5.95 -12.10 -24.26
N THR A 22 5.24 -12.05 -23.12
CA THR A 22 3.89 -11.48 -23.05
C THR A 22 3.88 -9.99 -23.40
N PHE A 23 4.91 -9.24 -22.98
CA PHE A 23 5.07 -7.83 -23.35
C PHE A 23 5.31 -7.63 -24.85
N LYS A 24 6.08 -8.52 -25.50
CA LYS A 24 6.24 -8.50 -26.96
C LYS A 24 4.92 -8.70 -27.69
N ILE A 25 4.10 -9.66 -27.24
CA ILE A 25 2.76 -9.91 -27.80
C ILE A 25 1.86 -8.69 -27.60
N ALA A 26 1.94 -8.04 -26.44
CA ALA A 26 1.17 -6.82 -26.10
C ALA A 26 1.74 -5.55 -26.77
N LYS A 27 2.77 -5.66 -27.61
CA LYS A 27 3.43 -4.54 -28.33
C LYS A 27 3.93 -3.44 -27.39
N VAL A 28 4.48 -3.84 -26.23
CA VAL A 28 5.12 -2.90 -25.28
C VAL A 28 6.34 -2.25 -25.97
N GLU A 29 6.39 -0.92 -25.94
CA GLU A 29 7.44 -0.14 -26.59
C GLU A 29 8.67 0.06 -25.70
N LYS A 30 8.43 0.21 -24.37
CA LYS A 30 9.51 0.40 -23.39
C LYS A 30 9.24 -0.43 -22.14
N VAL A 31 10.22 -1.25 -21.73
CA VAL A 31 10.11 -2.11 -20.54
C VAL A 31 10.96 -1.52 -19.40
N PHE A 32 10.36 -1.46 -18.21
CA PHE A 32 11.00 -1.10 -16.95
C PHE A 32 11.13 -2.36 -16.11
N GLU A 33 12.36 -2.81 -15.89
CA GLU A 33 12.64 -4.03 -15.14
C GLU A 33 13.16 -3.69 -13.74
N GLU A 34 12.39 -4.07 -12.72
CA GLU A 34 12.74 -3.90 -11.32
C GLU A 34 13.29 -5.21 -10.74
N THR A 35 14.50 -5.18 -10.21
CA THR A 35 15.06 -6.32 -9.48
C THR A 35 14.77 -6.15 -7.99
N ALA A 36 13.77 -6.87 -7.46
CA ALA A 36 13.42 -6.82 -6.07
C ALA A 36 14.29 -7.76 -5.23
N SER A 37 15.19 -7.22 -4.42
CA SER A 37 15.75 -7.94 -3.28
C SER A 37 14.75 -7.86 -2.11
N GLY A 38 14.37 -9.03 -1.55
CA GLY A 38 13.28 -9.17 -0.59
C GLY A 38 13.19 -8.06 0.47
N GLY A 39 12.01 -7.49 0.60
CA GLY A 39 11.61 -6.65 1.74
C GLY A 39 11.75 -5.14 1.60
N ARG A 40 12.45 -4.59 0.65
CA ARG A 40 12.54 -3.14 0.48
C ARG A 40 11.43 -2.59 -0.41
N TRP A 41 10.69 -1.62 0.13
CA TRP A 41 9.69 -0.80 -0.57
C TRP A 41 10.32 0.19 -1.57
N ASP A 42 11.63 0.21 -1.66
CA ASP A 42 12.35 1.07 -2.58
C ASP A 42 12.25 0.48 -3.99
N ARG A 43 11.42 1.12 -4.82
CA ARG A 43 11.15 0.76 -6.21
C ARG A 43 11.53 1.91 -7.14
N PRO A 44 12.81 2.20 -7.27
CA PRO A 44 13.27 3.35 -8.05
C PRO A 44 12.82 3.26 -9.50
N VAL A 45 12.81 2.04 -10.08
CA VAL A 45 12.43 1.85 -11.50
C VAL A 45 10.93 2.07 -11.69
N LEU A 46 10.08 1.62 -10.75
CA LEU A 46 8.64 1.94 -10.77
C LEU A 46 8.40 3.45 -10.72
N HIS A 47 9.06 4.14 -9.78
CA HIS A 47 8.92 5.58 -9.65
C HIS A 47 9.41 6.31 -10.91
N GLN A 48 10.54 5.90 -11.46
CA GLN A 48 11.07 6.44 -12.71
C GLN A 48 10.09 6.24 -13.87
N MET A 49 9.41 5.10 -13.95
CA MET A 49 8.37 4.87 -14.96
C MET A 49 7.19 5.82 -14.76
N LEU A 50 6.67 5.91 -13.52
CA LEU A 50 5.53 6.76 -13.20
C LEU A 50 5.79 8.25 -13.45
N ASP A 51 7.03 8.71 -13.27
CA ASP A 51 7.43 10.10 -13.53
C ASP A 51 7.54 10.43 -15.03
N GLN A 52 7.64 9.42 -15.89
CA GLN A 52 7.72 9.59 -17.34
C GLN A 52 6.36 9.52 -18.04
N LEU A 53 5.29 9.15 -17.32
CA LEU A 53 3.95 8.99 -17.90
C LEU A 53 3.40 10.33 -18.40
N ARG A 54 2.72 10.25 -19.54
CA ARG A 54 2.00 11.34 -20.18
C ARG A 54 0.57 10.90 -20.51
N GLU A 55 -0.28 11.87 -20.79
CA GLU A 55 -1.63 11.60 -21.26
C GLU A 55 -1.64 10.70 -22.50
N GLY A 56 -2.49 9.69 -22.49
CA GLY A 56 -2.61 8.71 -23.56
C GLY A 56 -1.61 7.55 -23.49
N ASP A 57 -0.64 7.55 -22.57
CA ASP A 57 0.23 6.40 -22.33
C ASP A 57 -0.54 5.24 -21.69
N ILE A 58 -0.01 4.02 -21.83
CA ILE A 58 -0.60 2.81 -21.21
C ILE A 58 0.50 2.07 -20.46
N VAL A 59 0.23 1.77 -19.19
CA VAL A 59 1.09 0.92 -18.36
C VAL A 59 0.56 -0.50 -18.40
N ILE A 60 1.38 -1.44 -18.84
CA ILE A 60 1.06 -2.87 -18.92
C ILE A 60 1.88 -3.64 -17.87
N VAL A 61 1.21 -4.50 -17.11
CA VAL A 61 1.84 -5.49 -16.23
C VAL A 61 1.39 -6.89 -16.62
N TRP A 62 2.23 -7.88 -16.38
CA TRP A 62 1.83 -9.27 -16.60
C TRP A 62 0.77 -9.71 -15.59
N LYS A 63 1.02 -9.42 -14.28
CA LYS A 63 0.12 -9.72 -13.15
C LYS A 63 0.12 -8.57 -12.16
N LEU A 64 -0.98 -8.39 -11.43
CA LEU A 64 -1.09 -7.35 -10.39
C LEU A 64 -0.06 -7.52 -9.27
N ASP A 65 0.27 -8.76 -8.90
CA ASP A 65 1.27 -9.05 -7.86
C ASP A 65 2.67 -8.57 -8.22
N ARG A 66 2.97 -8.39 -9.51
CA ARG A 66 4.21 -7.77 -9.99
C ARG A 66 4.22 -6.27 -9.75
N LEU A 67 3.07 -5.62 -9.84
CA LEU A 67 2.94 -4.20 -9.56
C LEU A 67 2.88 -3.90 -8.07
N SER A 68 2.10 -4.65 -7.31
CA SER A 68 2.00 -4.47 -5.85
C SER A 68 1.66 -5.76 -5.12
N ARG A 69 2.10 -5.89 -3.86
CA ARG A 69 1.71 -6.97 -2.94
C ARG A 69 0.55 -6.59 -2.03
N SER A 70 0.19 -5.33 -2.02
CA SER A 70 -0.87 -4.76 -1.19
C SER A 70 -1.90 -4.10 -2.09
N LEU A 71 -3.16 -4.37 -1.85
CA LEU A 71 -4.26 -3.72 -2.58
C LEU A 71 -4.21 -2.19 -2.40
N LYS A 72 -3.87 -1.72 -1.20
CA LYS A 72 -3.72 -0.29 -0.93
C LYS A 72 -2.69 0.37 -1.85
N ASP A 73 -1.51 -0.24 -1.97
CA ASP A 73 -0.45 0.34 -2.80
C ASP A 73 -0.76 0.22 -4.29
N LEU A 74 -1.44 -0.87 -4.68
CA LEU A 74 -1.95 -1.02 -6.04
C LEU A 74 -2.86 0.15 -6.41
N LEU A 75 -3.83 0.48 -5.55
CA LEU A 75 -4.76 1.59 -5.77
C LEU A 75 -4.03 2.94 -5.87
N VAL A 76 -3.05 3.19 -4.98
CA VAL A 76 -2.24 4.42 -5.04
C VAL A 76 -1.46 4.53 -6.35
N ILE A 77 -0.87 3.42 -6.82
CA ILE A 77 -0.13 3.40 -8.10
C ILE A 77 -1.09 3.66 -9.26
N ILE A 78 -2.25 3.00 -9.30
CA ILE A 78 -3.25 3.19 -10.36
C ILE A 78 -3.81 4.61 -10.35
N GLU A 79 -4.06 5.18 -9.16
CA GLU A 79 -4.48 6.59 -9.05
C GLU A 79 -3.43 7.55 -9.64
N ARG A 80 -2.14 7.27 -9.41
CA ARG A 80 -1.05 8.07 -9.97
C ARG A 80 -0.99 7.95 -11.50
N ILE A 81 -1.19 6.74 -12.05
CA ILE A 81 -1.28 6.50 -13.50
C ILE A 81 -2.47 7.30 -14.08
N ASN A 82 -3.64 7.22 -13.46
CA ASN A 82 -4.84 7.94 -13.90
C ASN A 82 -4.65 9.47 -13.82
N LYS A 83 -3.99 9.99 -12.79
CA LYS A 83 -3.67 11.44 -12.66
C LYS A 83 -2.75 11.94 -13.77
N ALA A 84 -1.89 11.08 -14.28
CA ALA A 84 -1.06 11.39 -15.45
C ALA A 84 -1.84 11.33 -16.79
N GLY A 85 -3.14 11.00 -16.78
CA GLY A 85 -3.95 10.78 -17.97
C GLY A 85 -3.61 9.48 -18.70
N ALA A 86 -2.91 8.54 -18.04
CA ALA A 86 -2.49 7.28 -18.61
C ALA A 86 -3.46 6.13 -18.23
N GLY A 87 -3.50 5.09 -19.07
CA GLY A 87 -4.24 3.87 -18.83
C GLY A 87 -3.39 2.80 -18.13
N PHE A 88 -4.07 1.84 -17.48
CA PHE A 88 -3.43 0.69 -16.87
C PHE A 88 -4.05 -0.61 -17.39
N LYS A 89 -3.22 -1.62 -17.65
CA LYS A 89 -3.66 -2.94 -18.09
C LYS A 89 -2.90 -4.06 -17.40
N SER A 90 -3.62 -5.03 -16.83
CA SER A 90 -3.07 -6.30 -16.39
C SER A 90 -3.46 -7.40 -17.37
N LEU A 91 -2.47 -8.18 -17.81
CA LEU A 91 -2.69 -9.17 -18.87
C LEU A 91 -3.31 -10.48 -18.36
N THR A 92 -3.01 -10.84 -17.10
CA THR A 92 -3.51 -12.09 -16.52
C THR A 92 -4.92 -11.91 -15.91
N GLU A 93 -5.16 -10.83 -15.20
CA GLU A 93 -6.44 -10.57 -14.54
C GLU A 93 -7.46 -9.89 -15.47
N SER A 94 -7.10 -9.63 -16.72
CA SER A 94 -7.96 -8.97 -17.73
C SER A 94 -8.52 -7.62 -17.27
N ILE A 95 -7.77 -6.90 -16.46
CA ILE A 95 -8.11 -5.54 -16.01
C ILE A 95 -7.56 -4.55 -17.02
N ASP A 96 -8.43 -3.67 -17.54
CA ASP A 96 -8.06 -2.66 -18.53
C ASP A 96 -8.79 -1.34 -18.21
N THR A 97 -8.10 -0.39 -17.59
CA THR A 97 -8.69 0.90 -17.21
C THR A 97 -8.85 1.87 -18.39
N THR A 98 -8.40 1.50 -19.59
CA THR A 98 -8.68 2.28 -20.80
C THR A 98 -10.15 2.13 -21.21
N THR A 99 -10.81 1.05 -20.76
CA THR A 99 -12.24 0.80 -21.02
C THR A 99 -13.13 1.32 -19.89
N PRO A 100 -14.38 1.73 -20.15
CA PRO A 100 -15.33 2.12 -19.12
C PRO A 100 -15.57 1.01 -18.07
N ALA A 101 -15.70 -0.24 -18.52
CA ALA A 101 -15.92 -1.39 -17.67
C ALA A 101 -14.72 -1.64 -16.72
N GLY A 102 -13.49 -1.56 -17.24
CA GLY A 102 -12.28 -1.73 -16.42
C GLY A 102 -12.11 -0.58 -15.41
N ARG A 103 -12.44 0.65 -15.76
CA ARG A 103 -12.47 1.77 -14.80
C ARG A 103 -13.49 1.54 -13.69
N MET A 104 -14.71 1.13 -14.04
CA MET A 104 -15.74 0.79 -13.05
C MET A 104 -15.27 -0.33 -12.12
N MET A 105 -14.69 -1.40 -12.67
CA MET A 105 -14.15 -2.51 -11.88
C MET A 105 -13.09 -2.03 -10.89
N MET A 106 -12.16 -1.17 -11.29
CA MET A 106 -11.14 -0.62 -10.38
C MET A 106 -11.73 0.27 -9.29
N GLN A 107 -12.77 1.05 -9.59
CA GLN A 107 -13.49 1.82 -8.57
C GLN A 107 -14.17 0.92 -7.54
N MET A 108 -14.80 -0.17 -7.98
CA MET A 108 -15.41 -1.16 -7.07
C MET A 108 -14.35 -1.81 -6.16
N VAL A 109 -13.22 -2.21 -6.72
CA VAL A 109 -12.09 -2.78 -5.95
C VAL A 109 -11.58 -1.77 -4.92
N GLY A 110 -11.48 -0.49 -5.29
CA GLY A 110 -11.11 0.60 -4.39
C GLY A 110 -12.09 0.77 -3.23
N SER A 111 -13.38 0.85 -3.53
CA SER A 111 -14.43 0.98 -2.51
C SER A 111 -14.46 -0.23 -1.56
N PHE A 112 -14.23 -1.44 -2.07
CA PHE A 112 -14.15 -2.64 -1.25
C PHE A 112 -12.95 -2.62 -0.30
N ALA A 113 -11.79 -2.15 -0.76
CA ALA A 113 -10.60 -1.99 0.07
C ALA A 113 -10.79 -0.95 1.20
N GLU A 114 -11.52 0.13 0.94
CA GLU A 114 -11.89 1.11 1.95
C GLU A 114 -12.85 0.52 2.97
N PHE A 115 -13.88 -0.17 2.52
CA PHE A 115 -14.83 -0.86 3.40
C PHE A 115 -14.11 -1.86 4.32
N GLU A 116 -13.23 -2.72 3.79
CA GLU A 116 -12.48 -3.67 4.59
C GLU A 116 -11.62 -2.97 5.66
N ARG A 117 -10.99 -1.84 5.30
CA ARG A 117 -10.20 -1.03 6.24
C ARG A 117 -11.05 -0.47 7.38
N GLU A 118 -12.22 0.07 7.06
CA GLU A 118 -13.12 0.61 8.09
C GLU A 118 -13.63 -0.51 9.02
N MET A 119 -13.99 -1.66 8.49
CA MET A 119 -14.38 -2.84 9.28
C MET A 119 -13.28 -3.30 10.24
N ILE A 120 -12.01 -3.33 9.78
CA ILE A 120 -10.86 -3.66 10.63
C ILE A 120 -10.67 -2.59 11.72
N ARG A 121 -10.82 -1.32 11.37
CA ARG A 121 -10.70 -0.19 12.31
C ARG A 121 -11.78 -0.26 13.41
N GLU A 122 -13.03 -0.52 13.03
CA GLU A 122 -14.13 -0.68 13.98
C GLU A 122 -13.92 -1.87 14.93
N ARG A 123 -13.53 -3.03 14.39
CA ARG A 123 -13.21 -4.21 15.21
C ARG A 123 -12.07 -3.93 16.19
N THR A 124 -11.02 -3.25 15.70
CA THR A 124 -9.87 -2.89 16.55
C THR A 124 -10.30 -1.92 17.66
N LYS A 125 -11.11 -0.92 17.34
CA LYS A 125 -11.66 0.03 18.33
C LYS A 125 -12.49 -0.66 19.38
N ALA A 126 -13.43 -1.50 18.97
CA ALA A 126 -14.28 -2.29 19.87
C ALA A 126 -13.43 -3.22 20.77
N GLY A 127 -12.44 -3.91 20.20
CA GLY A 127 -11.52 -4.76 20.95
C GLY A 127 -10.69 -3.98 21.98
N LEU A 128 -10.20 -2.79 21.63
CA LEU A 128 -9.48 -1.91 22.57
C LEU A 128 -10.38 -1.39 23.68
N GLU A 129 -11.62 -1.06 23.39
CA GLU A 129 -12.60 -0.62 24.39
C GLU A 129 -12.95 -1.75 25.39
N ALA A 130 -13.16 -2.97 24.87
CA ALA A 130 -13.38 -4.15 25.71
C ALA A 130 -12.17 -4.43 26.62
N ALA A 131 -10.96 -4.41 26.05
CA ALA A 131 -9.74 -4.61 26.82
C ALA A 131 -9.55 -3.54 27.92
N ARG A 132 -9.88 -2.27 27.62
CA ARG A 132 -9.85 -1.19 28.62
C ARG A 132 -10.85 -1.39 29.75
N LYS A 133 -12.06 -1.85 29.44
CA LYS A 133 -13.08 -2.17 30.46
C LYS A 133 -12.63 -3.30 31.39
N GLU A 134 -11.84 -4.24 30.87
CA GLU A 134 -11.22 -5.33 31.65
C GLU A 134 -9.91 -4.91 32.37
N GLY A 135 -9.57 -3.61 32.35
CA GLY A 135 -8.35 -3.08 32.98
C GLY A 135 -7.05 -3.36 32.22
N ARG A 136 -7.14 -3.92 31.03
CA ARG A 136 -5.97 -4.16 30.17
C ARG A 136 -5.58 -2.87 29.44
N ILE A 137 -4.46 -2.28 29.85
CA ILE A 137 -3.92 -1.06 29.21
C ILE A 137 -2.84 -1.46 28.22
N GLY A 138 -3.06 -1.16 26.95
CA GLY A 138 -2.08 -1.36 25.90
C GLY A 138 -0.92 -0.36 26.01
N GLY A 139 0.20 -0.70 25.39
CA GLY A 139 1.39 0.14 25.33
C GLY A 139 2.62 -0.55 25.89
N ARG A 140 3.78 0.14 25.81
CA ARG A 140 5.03 -0.36 26.37
C ARG A 140 4.94 -0.41 27.89
N LYS A 141 5.25 -1.57 28.48
CA LYS A 141 5.37 -1.69 29.96
C LYS A 141 6.34 -0.63 30.50
N PRO A 142 5.99 0.05 31.63
CA PRO A 142 6.91 0.98 32.28
C PRO A 142 8.24 0.30 32.57
N LYS A 143 9.36 1.00 32.33
CA LYS A 143 10.72 0.49 32.65
C LYS A 143 10.90 0.23 34.15
N LEU A 144 10.18 0.98 34.99
CA LEU A 144 10.22 0.88 36.45
C LEU A 144 8.88 0.32 36.93
N ASN A 145 8.90 -0.64 37.85
CA ASN A 145 7.73 -1.09 38.54
C ASN A 145 7.21 -0.04 39.53
N LYS A 146 6.03 -0.27 40.15
CA LYS A 146 5.37 0.72 41.01
C LYS A 146 6.25 1.13 42.18
N ASN A 147 6.87 0.17 42.88
CA ASN A 147 7.76 0.39 44.03
C ASN A 147 9.02 1.16 43.66
N GLN A 148 9.67 0.80 42.55
CA GLN A 148 10.85 1.50 42.03
C GLN A 148 10.57 2.94 41.63
N ARG A 149 9.32 3.30 41.35
CA ARG A 149 8.91 4.68 41.05
C ARG A 149 8.65 5.48 42.29
N GLU A 150 8.02 4.86 43.29
CA GLU A 150 7.78 5.47 44.60
C GLU A 150 9.10 5.79 45.29
N ASP A 151 10.07 4.86 45.30
CA ASP A 151 11.43 5.06 45.84
C ASP A 151 12.17 6.23 45.16
N ARG A 152 11.84 6.53 43.90
CA ARG A 152 12.44 7.65 43.14
C ARG A 152 11.58 8.92 43.15
N GLY A 153 10.50 8.97 43.91
CA GLY A 153 9.61 10.12 43.98
C GLY A 153 8.87 10.43 42.66
N LEU A 154 8.78 9.46 41.75
CA LEU A 154 8.14 9.63 40.43
C LEU A 154 6.62 9.41 40.54
N LYS A 155 5.84 10.40 40.13
CA LYS A 155 4.35 10.29 40.09
C LYS A 155 3.90 9.10 39.22
N PRO A 156 2.76 8.44 39.56
CA PRO A 156 2.19 7.36 38.77
C PRO A 156 1.95 7.81 37.31
N ASN A 157 2.26 6.95 36.34
CA ASN A 157 1.97 7.24 34.94
C ASN A 157 0.47 7.38 34.72
N GLY A 158 0.04 8.50 34.15
CA GLY A 158 -1.24 8.55 33.48
C GLY A 158 -2.13 9.74 33.69
N ALA A 159 -1.75 10.74 34.43
CA ALA A 159 -2.49 12.00 34.42
C ALA A 159 -1.63 13.10 33.77
N LYS A 160 -1.71 13.26 32.45
CA LYS A 160 -1.56 14.59 31.88
C LYS A 160 -2.72 15.41 32.45
N SER A 161 -2.47 16.14 33.53
CA SER A 161 -3.33 17.19 33.98
C SER A 161 -3.57 18.14 32.78
N ILE A 162 -4.76 18.08 32.25
CA ILE A 162 -5.28 19.17 31.43
C ILE A 162 -5.57 20.25 32.45
N ALA A 163 -4.55 21.08 32.71
CA ALA A 163 -4.75 22.33 33.40
C ALA A 163 -5.70 23.17 32.53
N LYS A 164 -6.98 23.22 32.93
CA LYS A 164 -7.89 24.25 32.49
C LYS A 164 -7.23 25.60 32.82
N LYS A 165 -6.73 26.28 31.81
CA LYS A 165 -6.57 27.72 31.87
C LYS A 165 -7.98 28.30 31.90
N VAL A 166 -8.45 28.58 33.10
CA VAL A 166 -9.55 29.52 33.30
C VAL A 166 -8.87 30.89 33.10
N ASN A 167 -9.24 31.57 32.04
CA ASN A 167 -8.97 33.00 31.88
C ASN A 167 -9.97 33.75 32.71
N ASP A 168 -9.48 34.55 33.65
CA ASP A 168 -10.11 35.75 34.10
C ASP A 168 -9.92 36.84 33.04
#